data_66964e2d95e11b6edc170616e7254587
#
_entry.id   66964e2d95e11b6edc170616e7254587
#
_cell.length_a   1.000
_cell.length_b   1.000
_cell.length_c   1.000
_cell.angle_alpha   90.00
_cell.angle_beta   90.00
_cell.angle_gamma   90.00
#
_symmetry.space_group_name_H-M   'P 1'
#
loop_
_entity.id
_entity.type
_entity.pdbx_description
1 polymer ?
#
loop_
_entity_poly.entity_id
_entity_poly.type
_entity_poly.pdbx_seq_one_letter_code
_entity_poly.pdbx_strand_id
1 'polypeptide(L)'
;GGALAVAALTSVGCVADRLQGGLQSDARQLLGGDVGLASDAPTPAAFVQRAQALGLQTASSMGFPTMARASDAQGGAAKLVALKSVQPGYPLRGRMTVADAPDKPPYTTPEIPVRGEVWLDAPLLEALGLQMGDFLSLGDAQLRIGRVITLEPDRGSGFMSFAPRAMINAADIAATGLVQPASRVSY
;
A
#
# COMPACT_ATOMS: atom_id res chain seq x y z
N GLY A 1 -5.48 17.71 -52.28
CA GLY A 1 -6.24 16.87 -51.30
C GLY A 1 -5.35 15.92 -50.47
N GLY A 2 -4.12 15.58 -50.88
CA GLY A 2 -3.29 14.60 -50.22
C GLY A 2 -2.59 15.07 -48.91
N ALA A 3 -2.22 16.35 -48.81
CA ALA A 3 -1.52 16.90 -47.65
C ALA A 3 -2.42 16.99 -46.40
N LEU A 4 -3.70 17.25 -46.54
CA LEU A 4 -4.67 17.27 -45.43
C LEU A 4 -4.97 15.87 -44.90
N ALA A 5 -4.99 14.84 -45.75
CA ALA A 5 -5.20 13.47 -45.33
C ALA A 5 -4.00 12.89 -44.53
N VAL A 6 -2.76 13.24 -44.96
CA VAL A 6 -1.54 12.85 -44.26
C VAL A 6 -1.43 13.54 -42.88
N ALA A 7 -1.80 14.84 -42.78
CA ALA A 7 -1.80 15.56 -41.51
C ALA A 7 -2.85 15.01 -40.53
N ALA A 8 -4.02 14.59 -41.02
CA ALA A 8 -5.06 13.97 -40.17
C ALA A 8 -4.65 12.59 -39.68
N LEU A 9 -4.02 11.76 -40.49
CA LEU A 9 -3.52 10.42 -40.08
C LEU A 9 -2.38 10.52 -39.08
N THR A 10 -1.44 11.45 -39.25
CA THR A 10 -0.35 11.65 -38.29
C THR A 10 -0.83 12.23 -36.95
N SER A 11 -1.84 13.12 -36.98
CA SER A 11 -2.42 13.67 -35.73
C SER A 11 -3.18 12.62 -34.93
N VAL A 12 -3.95 11.74 -35.60
CA VAL A 12 -4.64 10.63 -34.93
C VAL A 12 -3.66 9.60 -34.36
N GLY A 13 -2.60 9.28 -35.08
CA GLY A 13 -1.54 8.37 -34.60
C GLY A 13 -0.83 8.93 -33.37
N CYS A 14 -0.51 10.23 -33.37
CA CYS A 14 0.14 10.89 -32.25
C CYS A 14 -0.76 10.99 -31.00
N VAL A 15 -2.06 11.20 -31.16
CA VAL A 15 -3.05 11.20 -30.08
C VAL A 15 -3.24 9.79 -29.51
N ALA A 16 -3.33 8.78 -30.36
CA ALA A 16 -3.46 7.39 -29.94
C ALA A 16 -2.23 6.92 -29.15
N ASP A 17 -1.03 7.28 -29.59
CA ASP A 17 0.22 6.95 -28.90
C ASP A 17 0.33 7.64 -27.53
N ARG A 18 -0.05 8.91 -27.45
CA ARG A 18 -0.11 9.66 -26.18
C ARG A 18 -1.15 9.10 -25.19
N LEU A 19 -2.32 8.71 -25.69
CA LEU A 19 -3.36 8.08 -24.87
C LEU A 19 -2.89 6.70 -24.37
N GLN A 20 -2.24 5.91 -25.21
CA GLN A 20 -1.72 4.61 -24.83
C GLN A 20 -0.57 4.72 -23.83
N GLY A 21 0.31 5.70 -23.99
CA GLY A 21 1.37 6.04 -23.02
C GLY A 21 0.82 6.52 -21.67
N GLY A 22 -0.22 7.37 -21.69
CA GLY A 22 -0.92 7.84 -20.50
C GLY A 22 -1.60 6.70 -19.74
N LEU A 23 -2.36 5.84 -20.42
CA LEU A 23 -3.04 4.69 -19.82
C LEU A 23 -2.04 3.67 -19.23
N GLN A 24 -0.92 3.44 -19.90
CA GLN A 24 0.14 2.57 -19.37
C GLN A 24 0.82 3.18 -18.13
N SER A 25 1.04 4.49 -18.12
CA SER A 25 1.60 5.19 -16.97
C SER A 25 0.67 5.13 -15.76
N ASP A 26 -0.63 5.36 -15.98
CA ASP A 26 -1.64 5.29 -14.93
C ASP A 26 -1.82 3.87 -14.38
N ALA A 27 -1.79 2.86 -15.26
CA ALA A 27 -1.83 1.45 -14.85
C ALA A 27 -0.62 1.06 -13.98
N ARG A 28 0.58 1.55 -14.31
CA ARG A 28 1.79 1.31 -13.50
C ARG A 28 1.73 1.98 -12.13
N GLN A 29 1.13 3.15 -12.04
CA GLN A 29 0.90 3.82 -10.75
C GLN A 29 -0.11 3.07 -9.88
N LEU A 30 -1.16 2.51 -10.49
CA LEU A 30 -2.17 1.72 -9.79
C LEU A 30 -1.64 0.36 -9.30
N LEU A 31 -0.61 -0.18 -9.95
CA LEU A 31 0.05 -1.42 -9.53
C LEU A 31 1.18 -1.20 -8.51
N GLY A 32 1.59 0.06 -8.28
CA GLY A 32 2.78 0.36 -7.49
C GLY A 32 4.09 -0.18 -8.09
N GLY A 33 4.06 -0.62 -9.37
CA GLY A 33 5.18 -1.21 -10.08
C GLY A 33 4.90 -1.38 -11.56
N ASP A 34 5.90 -1.77 -12.34
CA ASP A 34 5.73 -2.06 -13.77
C ASP A 34 5.06 -3.43 -13.99
N VAL A 35 5.28 -4.37 -13.07
CA VAL A 35 4.65 -5.70 -13.03
C VAL A 35 4.37 -6.04 -11.58
N GLY A 36 3.16 -6.51 -11.29
CA GLY A 36 2.76 -7.05 -10.00
C GLY A 36 2.48 -8.55 -10.10
N LEU A 37 2.96 -9.30 -9.13
CA LEU A 37 2.60 -10.70 -8.92
C LEU A 37 1.86 -10.78 -7.59
N ALA A 38 0.69 -11.40 -7.58
CA ALA A 38 -0.06 -11.68 -6.37
C ALA A 38 -0.21 -13.19 -6.19
N SER A 39 -0.01 -13.66 -4.97
CA SER A 39 -0.08 -15.08 -4.61
C SER A 39 -0.62 -15.24 -3.20
N ASP A 40 -1.20 -16.37 -2.91
CA ASP A 40 -1.58 -16.81 -1.55
C ASP A 40 -0.42 -17.51 -0.81
N ALA A 41 0.73 -17.63 -1.46
CA ALA A 41 1.96 -18.16 -0.89
C ALA A 41 3.11 -17.15 -1.03
N PRO A 42 4.10 -17.17 -0.12
CA PRO A 42 5.28 -16.32 -0.22
C PRO A 42 5.99 -16.51 -1.56
N THR A 43 6.41 -15.41 -2.18
CA THR A 43 7.20 -15.46 -3.42
C THR A 43 8.51 -16.22 -3.15
N PRO A 44 8.80 -17.31 -3.90
CA PRO A 44 10.04 -18.03 -3.72
C PRO A 44 11.26 -17.12 -3.88
N ALA A 45 12.24 -17.25 -2.97
CA ALA A 45 13.45 -16.42 -2.98
C ALA A 45 14.19 -16.47 -4.32
N ALA A 46 14.15 -17.61 -5.02
CA ALA A 46 14.77 -17.78 -6.35
C ALA A 46 14.21 -16.80 -7.39
N PHE A 47 12.91 -16.47 -7.35
CA PHE A 47 12.32 -15.48 -8.26
C PHE A 47 12.84 -14.08 -7.98
N VAL A 48 12.89 -13.69 -6.71
CA VAL A 48 13.41 -12.39 -6.30
C VAL A 48 14.89 -12.25 -6.69
N GLN A 49 15.69 -13.27 -6.41
CA GLN A 49 17.13 -13.31 -6.80
C GLN A 49 17.29 -13.21 -8.31
N ARG A 50 16.46 -13.91 -9.08
CA ARG A 50 16.52 -13.86 -10.56
C ARG A 50 16.15 -12.48 -11.09
N ALA A 51 15.12 -11.84 -10.53
CA ALA A 51 14.72 -10.49 -10.90
C ALA A 51 15.86 -9.49 -10.62
N GLN A 52 16.48 -9.57 -9.45
CA GLN A 52 17.61 -8.73 -9.07
C GLN A 52 18.83 -8.98 -9.96
N ALA A 53 19.12 -10.22 -10.32
CA ALA A 53 20.21 -10.57 -11.25
C ALA A 53 19.97 -10.00 -12.66
N LEU A 54 18.72 -9.76 -13.05
CA LEU A 54 18.34 -9.09 -14.29
C LEU A 54 18.32 -7.56 -14.17
N GLY A 55 18.75 -6.99 -13.03
CA GLY A 55 18.78 -5.55 -12.77
C GLY A 55 17.41 -4.95 -12.45
N LEU A 56 16.41 -5.77 -12.13
CA LEU A 56 15.07 -5.30 -11.76
C LEU A 56 15.04 -4.90 -10.28
N GLN A 57 14.37 -3.80 -10.00
CA GLN A 57 14.02 -3.44 -8.62
C GLN A 57 12.82 -4.26 -8.17
N THR A 58 12.85 -4.75 -6.95
CA THR A 58 11.79 -5.54 -6.35
C THR A 58 11.33 -4.92 -5.05
N ALA A 59 10.03 -4.93 -4.80
CA ALA A 59 9.44 -4.62 -3.50
C ALA A 59 8.36 -5.65 -3.23
N SER A 60 8.25 -6.07 -1.98
CA SER A 60 7.23 -7.02 -1.55
C SER A 60 6.29 -6.36 -0.55
N SER A 61 5.04 -6.72 -0.63
CA SER A 61 4.04 -6.40 0.37
C SER A 61 3.23 -7.66 0.71
N MET A 62 2.68 -7.68 1.90
CA MET A 62 1.81 -8.76 2.37
C MET A 62 0.54 -8.11 2.91
N GLY A 63 -0.63 -8.64 2.57
CA GLY A 63 -1.90 -8.08 3.00
C GLY A 63 -2.89 -9.15 3.44
N PHE A 64 -3.63 -8.87 4.50
CA PHE A 64 -4.73 -9.72 4.99
C PHE A 64 -5.66 -8.93 5.91
N PRO A 65 -6.94 -9.34 6.04
CA PRO A 65 -7.85 -8.76 7.02
C PRO A 65 -7.49 -9.21 8.43
N THR A 66 -7.55 -8.29 9.39
CA THR A 66 -7.38 -8.57 10.81
C THR A 66 -8.13 -7.56 11.66
N MET A 67 -8.25 -7.83 12.95
CA MET A 67 -8.82 -6.89 13.91
C MET A 67 -7.72 -5.98 14.46
N ALA A 68 -7.96 -4.67 14.37
CA ALA A 68 -7.18 -3.66 15.06
C ALA A 68 -7.94 -3.23 16.30
N ARG A 69 -7.24 -3.05 17.43
CA ARG A 69 -7.85 -2.77 18.72
C ARG A 69 -7.17 -1.63 19.45
N ALA A 70 -7.98 -0.74 20.03
CA ALA A 70 -7.52 0.22 21.03
C ALA A 70 -7.29 -0.49 22.37
N SER A 71 -6.41 0.07 23.22
CA SER A 71 -6.23 -0.44 24.58
C SER A 71 -7.51 -0.30 25.40
N ASP A 72 -7.66 -1.12 26.44
CA ASP A 72 -8.82 -1.04 27.33
C ASP A 72 -8.90 0.32 28.03
N ALA A 73 -7.75 0.93 28.36
CA ALA A 73 -7.68 2.28 28.90
C ALA A 73 -8.23 3.36 27.95
N GLN A 74 -8.24 3.09 26.64
CA GLN A 74 -8.75 3.97 25.58
C GLN A 74 -10.12 3.52 25.04
N GLY A 75 -10.82 2.68 25.77
CA GLY A 75 -12.17 2.23 25.44
C GLY A 75 -12.26 0.85 24.80
N GLY A 76 -11.15 0.19 24.47
CA GLY A 76 -11.10 -1.18 23.96
C GLY A 76 -11.81 -1.42 22.62
N ALA A 77 -12.12 -0.37 21.86
CA ALA A 77 -12.79 -0.49 20.57
C ALA A 77 -11.96 -1.32 19.60
N ALA A 78 -12.64 -2.14 18.78
CA ALA A 78 -12.02 -2.97 17.77
C ALA A 78 -12.68 -2.76 16.41
N LYS A 79 -11.89 -2.78 15.34
CA LYS A 79 -12.35 -2.66 13.95
C LYS A 79 -11.61 -3.64 13.06
N LEU A 80 -12.35 -4.20 12.09
CA LEU A 80 -11.75 -4.98 11.01
C LEU A 80 -11.00 -4.03 10.07
N VAL A 81 -9.74 -4.34 9.81
CA VAL A 81 -8.85 -3.55 8.96
C VAL A 81 -8.23 -4.42 7.87
N ALA A 82 -7.84 -3.79 6.78
CA ALA A 82 -6.97 -4.38 5.79
C ALA A 82 -5.52 -4.07 6.19
N LEU A 83 -4.87 -5.01 6.87
CA LEU A 83 -3.47 -4.88 7.26
C LEU A 83 -2.58 -5.09 6.03
N LYS A 84 -1.62 -4.19 5.83
CA LYS A 84 -0.60 -4.31 4.81
C LYS A 84 0.77 -4.10 5.43
N SER A 85 1.65 -5.08 5.28
CA SER A 85 3.05 -4.94 5.63
C SER A 85 3.89 -4.68 4.39
N VAL A 86 4.82 -3.76 4.47
CA VAL A 86 5.62 -3.29 3.34
C VAL A 86 7.11 -3.35 3.66
N GLN A 87 7.91 -3.66 2.64
CA GLN A 87 9.36 -3.66 2.72
C GLN A 87 9.95 -2.34 2.22
N PRO A 88 11.19 -2.01 2.58
CA PRO A 88 11.91 -0.88 1.99
C PRO A 88 11.91 -0.95 0.46
N GLY A 89 11.72 0.21 -0.18
CA GLY A 89 11.57 0.32 -1.64
C GLY A 89 10.12 0.31 -2.12
N TYR A 90 9.16 0.02 -1.27
CA TYR A 90 7.72 0.14 -1.57
C TYR A 90 7.27 1.61 -1.50
N PRO A 91 6.39 2.07 -2.41
CA PRO A 91 6.03 1.45 -3.68
C PRO A 91 7.13 1.67 -4.75
N LEU A 92 7.29 0.73 -5.68
CA LEU A 92 8.26 0.89 -6.78
C LEU A 92 7.86 2.00 -7.75
N ARG A 93 6.58 2.23 -7.91
CA ARG A 93 5.99 3.30 -8.72
C ARG A 93 4.91 4.04 -7.93
N GLY A 94 4.73 5.30 -8.22
CA GLY A 94 3.89 6.17 -7.44
C GLY A 94 4.55 6.59 -6.12
N ARG A 95 3.79 7.28 -5.29
CA ARG A 95 4.23 7.68 -3.94
C ARG A 95 3.06 7.60 -2.99
N MET A 96 3.34 7.25 -1.76
CA MET A 96 2.38 7.40 -0.67
C MET A 96 2.11 8.89 -0.44
N THR A 97 0.85 9.23 -0.19
CA THR A 97 0.51 10.55 0.35
C THR A 97 -0.01 10.37 1.77
N VAL A 98 0.58 11.07 2.70
CA VAL A 98 0.32 10.96 4.13
C VAL A 98 0.15 12.34 4.75
N ALA A 99 -0.37 12.38 5.96
CA ALA A 99 -0.39 13.58 6.79
C ALA A 99 0.08 13.24 8.22
N ASP A 100 0.64 14.21 8.91
CA ASP A 100 1.11 14.03 10.31
C ASP A 100 -0.06 13.92 11.30
N ALA A 101 -1.23 14.39 10.91
CA ALA A 101 -2.49 14.24 11.63
C ALA A 101 -3.66 14.46 10.65
N PRO A 102 -4.91 14.07 11.00
CA PRO A 102 -6.07 14.21 10.11
C PRO A 102 -6.37 15.67 9.69
N ASP A 103 -6.00 16.64 10.52
CA ASP A 103 -6.20 18.07 10.30
C ASP A 103 -5.00 18.77 9.65
N LYS A 104 -3.92 18.03 9.37
CA LYS A 104 -2.70 18.58 8.77
C LYS A 104 -2.69 18.40 7.25
N PRO A 105 -2.01 19.31 6.51
CA PRO A 105 -1.90 19.20 5.06
C PRO A 105 -1.18 17.91 4.66
N PRO A 106 -1.71 17.20 3.64
CA PRO A 106 -1.06 15.99 3.14
C PRO A 106 0.20 16.33 2.33
N TYR A 107 1.14 15.40 2.33
CA TYR A 107 2.36 15.46 1.54
C TYR A 107 2.74 14.07 1.01
N THR A 108 3.46 14.04 -0.10
CA THR A 108 3.97 12.80 -0.68
C THR A 108 5.29 12.40 -0.02
N THR A 109 5.47 11.09 0.20
CA THR A 109 6.68 10.55 0.81
C THR A 109 7.13 9.26 0.12
N PRO A 110 8.44 9.02 -0.02
CA PRO A 110 8.99 7.73 -0.40
C PRO A 110 9.17 6.79 0.80
N GLU A 111 8.87 7.26 2.01
CA GLU A 111 9.08 6.51 3.24
C GLU A 111 7.99 5.46 3.44
N ILE A 112 8.29 4.48 4.26
CA ILE A 112 7.35 3.48 4.80
C ILE A 112 7.32 3.62 6.33
N PRO A 113 6.34 3.03 7.01
CA PRO A 113 6.35 3.01 8.48
C PRO A 113 7.68 2.47 9.01
N VAL A 114 8.27 3.15 9.98
CA VAL A 114 9.44 2.64 10.68
C VAL A 114 9.02 1.50 11.61
N ARG A 115 9.96 0.69 12.07
CA ARG A 115 9.66 -0.39 13.03
C ARG A 115 8.99 0.16 14.29
N GLY A 116 7.94 -0.53 14.74
CA GLY A 116 7.15 -0.12 15.89
C GLY A 116 6.11 0.95 15.60
N GLU A 117 5.93 1.33 14.34
CA GLU A 117 4.98 2.36 13.91
C GLU A 117 3.93 1.80 12.94
N VAL A 118 2.72 2.32 13.00
CA VAL A 118 1.62 2.03 12.08
C VAL A 118 1.11 3.32 11.47
N TRP A 119 0.81 3.30 10.17
CA TRP A 119 0.09 4.35 9.47
C TRP A 119 -1.33 3.90 9.20
N LEU A 120 -2.31 4.76 9.42
CA LEU A 120 -3.73 4.44 9.37
C LEU A 120 -4.49 5.36 8.42
N ASP A 121 -5.59 4.87 7.88
CA ASP A 121 -6.61 5.73 7.30
C ASP A 121 -7.25 6.61 8.40
N ALA A 122 -7.51 7.90 8.09
CA ALA A 122 -8.08 8.84 9.06
C ALA A 122 -9.37 8.37 9.75
N PRO A 123 -10.37 7.78 9.03
CA PRO A 123 -11.59 7.31 9.67
C PRO A 123 -11.37 6.22 10.73
N LEU A 124 -10.27 5.48 10.65
CA LEU A 124 -9.95 4.44 11.63
C LEU A 124 -9.57 5.02 13.00
N LEU A 125 -8.89 6.15 13.02
CA LEU A 125 -8.59 6.85 14.28
C LEU A 125 -9.86 7.23 15.03
N GLU A 126 -10.81 7.85 14.34
CA GLU A 126 -12.09 8.24 14.93
C GLU A 126 -12.89 7.01 15.39
N ALA A 127 -12.97 5.97 14.55
CA ALA A 127 -13.70 4.75 14.86
C ALA A 127 -13.15 4.00 16.10
N LEU A 128 -11.86 4.12 16.38
CA LEU A 128 -11.20 3.50 17.52
C LEU A 128 -11.07 4.46 18.74
N GLY A 129 -11.43 5.74 18.58
CA GLY A 129 -11.25 6.74 19.62
C GLY A 129 -9.78 7.02 19.95
N LEU A 130 -8.89 6.86 18.96
CA LEU A 130 -7.44 7.03 19.10
C LEU A 130 -6.96 8.34 18.50
N GLN A 131 -5.81 8.81 18.98
CA GLN A 131 -5.13 10.01 18.50
C GLN A 131 -3.73 9.65 17.97
N MET A 132 -3.12 10.58 17.24
CA MET A 132 -1.74 10.44 16.80
C MET A 132 -0.82 10.23 17.99
N GLY A 133 0.11 9.29 17.88
CA GLY A 133 1.02 8.91 18.96
C GLY A 133 0.49 7.84 19.92
N ASP A 134 -0.81 7.56 19.92
CA ASP A 134 -1.38 6.45 20.66
C ASP A 134 -0.93 5.11 20.07
N PHE A 135 -1.16 4.02 20.82
CA PHE A 135 -0.82 2.67 20.40
C PHE A 135 -2.04 1.92 19.89
N LEU A 136 -1.84 1.22 18.76
CA LEU A 136 -2.79 0.30 18.17
C LEU A 136 -2.30 -1.13 18.39
N SER A 137 -3.18 -2.01 18.86
CA SER A 137 -2.91 -3.44 18.96
C SER A 137 -3.29 -4.16 17.67
N LEU A 138 -2.32 -4.86 17.11
CA LEU A 138 -2.44 -5.76 15.96
C LEU A 138 -1.89 -7.12 16.36
N GLY A 139 -2.79 -8.09 16.63
CA GLY A 139 -2.39 -9.34 17.26
C GLY A 139 -1.69 -9.09 18.60
N ASP A 140 -0.51 -9.65 18.76
CA ASP A 140 0.31 -9.53 19.99
C ASP A 140 1.17 -8.25 20.02
N ALA A 141 1.23 -7.50 18.91
CA ALA A 141 2.04 -6.30 18.81
C ALA A 141 1.25 -5.02 19.15
N GLN A 142 1.92 -4.08 19.78
CA GLN A 142 1.45 -2.70 19.97
C GLN A 142 2.33 -1.77 19.17
N LEU A 143 1.71 -1.03 18.24
CA LEU A 143 2.40 -0.15 17.32
C LEU A 143 1.92 1.29 17.51
N ARG A 144 2.86 2.24 17.54
CA ARG A 144 2.56 3.65 17.68
C ARG A 144 2.00 4.22 16.39
N ILE A 145 0.91 4.96 16.46
CA ILE A 145 0.30 5.64 15.31
C ILE A 145 1.16 6.84 14.94
N GLY A 146 1.80 6.76 13.77
CA GLY A 146 2.76 7.77 13.33
C GLY A 146 2.24 8.74 12.28
N ARG A 147 1.48 8.27 11.31
CA ARG A 147 0.94 9.08 10.21
C ARG A 147 -0.43 8.60 9.78
N VAL A 148 -1.16 9.49 9.09
CA VAL A 148 -2.43 9.18 8.44
C VAL A 148 -2.19 8.99 6.95
N ILE A 149 -2.73 7.93 6.37
CA ILE A 149 -2.69 7.66 4.93
C ILE A 149 -3.83 8.44 4.27
N THR A 150 -3.50 9.26 3.28
CA THR A 150 -4.49 9.98 2.46
C THR A 150 -4.60 9.42 1.05
N LEU A 151 -3.51 8.88 0.51
CA LEU A 151 -3.49 8.19 -0.78
C LEU A 151 -2.47 7.06 -0.79
N GLU A 152 -2.94 5.89 -1.16
CA GLU A 152 -2.12 4.69 -1.40
C GLU A 152 -2.22 4.32 -2.89
N PRO A 153 -1.12 4.32 -3.66
CA PRO A 153 -1.18 4.16 -5.12
C PRO A 153 -1.69 2.79 -5.57
N ASP A 154 -1.33 1.73 -4.86
CA ASP A 154 -1.66 0.34 -5.19
C ASP A 154 -2.67 -0.26 -4.21
N ARG A 155 -3.69 0.49 -3.83
CA ARG A 155 -4.68 0.03 -2.83
C ARG A 155 -5.42 -1.25 -3.25
N GLY A 156 -5.42 -1.56 -4.55
CA GLY A 156 -6.03 -2.78 -5.08
C GLY A 156 -7.54 -2.70 -5.22
N SER A 157 -8.18 -3.86 -5.30
CA SER A 157 -9.62 -4.02 -5.44
C SER A 157 -10.17 -5.03 -4.41
N GLY A 158 -11.50 -5.09 -4.28
CA GLY A 158 -12.16 -5.99 -3.34
C GLY A 158 -12.10 -5.50 -1.89
N PHE A 159 -12.26 -6.42 -0.93
CA PHE A 159 -12.33 -6.10 0.50
C PHE A 159 -11.12 -5.28 0.97
N MET A 160 -9.91 -5.65 0.52
CA MET A 160 -8.67 -4.99 0.90
C MET A 160 -8.59 -3.53 0.45
N SER A 161 -9.42 -3.10 -0.51
CA SER A 161 -9.49 -1.70 -0.93
C SER A 161 -10.54 -0.88 -0.20
N PHE A 162 -11.61 -1.53 0.30
CA PHE A 162 -12.72 -0.86 0.99
C PHE A 162 -12.54 -0.79 2.50
N ALA A 163 -11.93 -1.81 3.11
CA ALA A 163 -11.65 -1.80 4.54
C ALA A 163 -10.62 -0.73 4.90
N PRO A 164 -10.72 -0.12 6.09
CA PRO A 164 -9.71 0.82 6.56
C PRO A 164 -8.32 0.20 6.53
N ARG A 165 -7.33 0.95 6.03
CA ARG A 165 -5.94 0.50 5.94
C ARG A 165 -5.22 0.68 7.27
N ALA A 166 -4.48 -0.35 7.67
CA ALA A 166 -3.39 -0.26 8.61
C ALA A 166 -2.11 -0.75 7.93
N MET A 167 -1.11 0.11 7.82
CA MET A 167 0.16 -0.20 7.15
C MET A 167 1.29 -0.24 8.16
N ILE A 168 2.08 -1.30 8.11
CA ILE A 168 3.21 -1.53 9.03
C ILE A 168 4.48 -1.89 8.26
N ASN A 169 5.61 -1.79 8.93
CA ASN A 169 6.87 -2.31 8.42
C ASN A 169 6.85 -3.85 8.40
N ALA A 170 7.36 -4.45 7.34
CA ALA A 170 7.44 -5.92 7.22
C ALA A 170 8.23 -6.57 8.37
N ALA A 171 9.19 -5.85 8.96
CA ALA A 171 9.96 -6.32 10.10
C ALA A 171 9.12 -6.51 11.39
N ASP A 172 7.93 -5.89 11.46
CA ASP A 172 7.04 -6.00 12.63
C ASP A 172 6.02 -7.13 12.49
N ILE A 173 5.89 -7.75 11.32
CA ILE A 173 4.84 -8.75 11.08
C ILE A 173 4.97 -9.97 12.00
N ALA A 174 6.18 -10.42 12.26
CA ALA A 174 6.43 -11.57 13.15
C ALA A 174 5.97 -11.29 14.58
N ALA A 175 6.17 -10.07 15.09
CA ALA A 175 5.76 -9.67 16.44
C ALA A 175 4.24 -9.65 16.61
N THR A 176 3.46 -9.52 15.54
CA THR A 176 2.00 -9.55 15.60
C THR A 176 1.44 -10.95 15.90
N GLY A 177 2.17 -12.01 15.58
CA GLY A 177 1.69 -13.39 15.68
C GLY A 177 0.53 -13.74 14.76
N LEU A 178 0.16 -12.83 13.81
CA LEU A 178 -1.04 -12.98 12.99
C LEU A 178 -0.85 -13.91 11.79
N VAL A 179 0.39 -14.07 11.30
CA VAL A 179 0.69 -14.95 10.17
C VAL A 179 1.10 -16.32 10.66
N GLN A 180 0.27 -17.30 10.36
CA GLN A 180 0.47 -18.71 10.67
C GLN A 180 0.36 -19.55 9.39
N PRO A 181 0.85 -20.82 9.38
CA PRO A 181 0.84 -21.64 8.17
C PRO A 181 -0.52 -21.81 7.47
N ALA A 182 -1.62 -21.62 8.20
CA ALA A 182 -2.99 -21.71 7.67
C ALA A 182 -3.65 -20.34 7.41
N SER A 183 -2.92 -19.25 7.57
CA SER A 183 -3.49 -17.91 7.38
C SER A 183 -3.74 -17.61 5.90
N ARG A 184 -4.89 -16.97 5.60
CA ARG A 184 -5.18 -16.45 4.26
C ARG A 184 -4.49 -15.10 4.08
N VAL A 185 -3.36 -15.12 3.40
CA VAL A 185 -2.48 -13.97 3.18
C VAL A 185 -2.29 -13.77 1.69
N SER A 186 -2.26 -12.51 1.24
CA SER A 186 -1.86 -12.15 -0.13
C SER A 186 -0.45 -11.55 -0.11
N TYR A 187 0.39 -12.04 -1.01
CA TYR A 187 1.79 -11.64 -1.16
C TYR A 187 2.02 -10.92 -2.48
#